data_ee6ae43f74ce77f6812394c9c4b359f1
#
_entry.id   ee6ae43f74ce77f6812394c9c4b359f1
#
_cell.length_a   1.000
_cell.length_b   1.000
_cell.length_c   1.000
_cell.angle_alpha   90.00
_cell.angle_beta   90.00
_cell.angle_gamma   90.00
#
_symmetry.space_group_name_H-M   'P 1'
#
loop_
_entity.id
_entity.type
_entity.pdbx_description
1 polymer ?
#
loop_
_entity_poly.entity_id
_entity_poly.type
_entity_poly.pdbx_seq_one_letter_code
_entity_poly.pdbx_strand_id
1 'polypeptide(L)'
;PSLPIAFIPVHFGYDRVFEVNSYLSELEGMTKQRESLLDLLGVFKRLKLNYGKVQVSFGEPVLFNPEDAIDSMHKSSPASHVPPFDEAGPSKQLVGDIAQSINCAVNACTSIGPMTLFATALTLTQRGAIDRARLTVQLDLLRAIMPQSQLTAVCARSSADALAESALTQLSIKPDVGSGAPSIRVSRVQRAELSYHANDINHLLVIPSLTAQMLVTSHTISSVELHHA
;
A
#
# COMPACT_ATOMS: atom_id res chain seq x y z
N PRO A 1 22.48 -30.92 10.47
CA PRO A 1 21.97 -29.65 11.01
C PRO A 1 21.40 -28.82 9.85
N SER A 2 20.11 -28.53 9.94
CA SER A 2 19.44 -27.63 9.02
C SER A 2 19.82 -26.19 9.35
N LEU A 3 20.19 -25.40 8.35
CA LEU A 3 20.54 -24.00 8.57
C LEU A 3 19.25 -23.18 8.79
N PRO A 4 19.26 -22.20 9.70
CA PRO A 4 18.16 -21.26 9.86
C PRO A 4 17.99 -20.41 8.60
N ILE A 5 16.74 -20.12 8.26
CA ILE A 5 16.36 -19.26 7.12
C ILE A 5 15.87 -17.94 7.67
N ALA A 6 16.34 -16.83 7.08
CA ALA A 6 15.84 -15.49 7.39
C ALA A 6 15.12 -14.94 6.15
N PHE A 7 13.83 -14.58 6.31
CA PHE A 7 13.07 -13.85 5.31
C PHE A 7 13.14 -12.37 5.65
N ILE A 8 13.73 -11.58 4.76
CA ILE A 8 13.85 -10.12 4.95
C ILE A 8 12.72 -9.46 4.15
N PRO A 9 11.71 -8.88 4.81
CA PRO A 9 10.65 -8.17 4.12
C PRO A 9 11.19 -6.88 3.52
N VAL A 10 10.82 -6.61 2.28
CA VAL A 10 11.22 -5.38 1.56
C VAL A 10 10.00 -4.77 0.89
N HIS A 11 9.76 -3.49 1.14
CA HIS A 11 8.72 -2.71 0.50
C HIS A 11 9.33 -1.71 -0.48
N PHE A 12 8.73 -1.61 -1.67
CA PHE A 12 9.10 -0.65 -2.71
C PHE A 12 7.95 0.32 -2.92
N GLY A 13 8.12 1.57 -2.50
CA GLY A 13 7.21 2.66 -2.80
C GLY A 13 7.70 3.44 -4.02
N TYR A 14 6.83 3.72 -4.97
CA TYR A 14 7.13 4.49 -6.17
C TYR A 14 6.35 5.80 -6.16
N ASP A 15 6.96 6.87 -6.62
CA ASP A 15 6.23 8.13 -6.83
C ASP A 15 5.36 8.07 -8.10
N ARG A 16 5.72 7.24 -9.09
CA ARG A 16 4.95 7.01 -10.31
C ARG A 16 5.01 5.56 -10.76
N VAL A 17 3.89 5.06 -11.25
CA VAL A 17 3.77 3.71 -11.82
C VAL A 17 4.05 3.74 -13.32
N PHE A 18 4.96 2.88 -13.77
CA PHE A 18 5.44 2.86 -15.15
C PHE A 18 4.41 2.33 -16.14
N GLU A 19 3.59 1.37 -15.73
CA GLU A 19 2.77 0.53 -16.61
C GLU A 19 1.26 0.77 -16.47
N VAL A 20 0.85 1.97 -16.05
CA VAL A 20 -0.58 2.28 -15.84
C VAL A 20 -1.42 2.01 -17.09
N ASN A 21 -0.91 2.33 -18.28
CA ASN A 21 -1.63 2.11 -19.53
C ASN A 21 -1.77 0.61 -19.85
N SER A 22 -0.73 -0.20 -19.63
CA SER A 22 -0.79 -1.65 -19.80
C SER A 22 -1.77 -2.28 -18.81
N TYR A 23 -1.72 -1.84 -17.55
CA TYR A 23 -2.65 -2.27 -16.51
C TYR A 23 -4.11 -1.95 -16.84
N LEU A 24 -4.39 -0.75 -17.35
CA LEU A 24 -5.74 -0.38 -17.80
C LEU A 24 -6.21 -1.23 -18.99
N SER A 25 -5.33 -1.48 -19.94
CA SER A 25 -5.64 -2.32 -21.11
C SER A 25 -5.97 -3.77 -20.68
N GLU A 26 -5.23 -4.32 -19.72
CA GLU A 26 -5.51 -5.65 -19.16
C GLU A 26 -6.85 -5.69 -18.40
N LEU A 27 -7.16 -4.66 -17.62
CA LEU A 27 -8.46 -4.53 -16.93
C LEU A 27 -9.64 -4.42 -17.92
N GLU A 28 -9.42 -3.87 -19.12
CA GLU A 28 -10.40 -3.78 -20.19
C GLU A 28 -10.52 -5.08 -21.01
N GLY A 29 -9.78 -6.13 -20.62
CA GLY A 29 -9.83 -7.43 -21.29
C GLY A 29 -9.09 -7.47 -22.64
N MET A 30 -8.23 -6.48 -22.90
CA MET A 30 -7.40 -6.50 -24.09
C MET A 30 -6.27 -7.52 -23.94
N THR A 31 -6.10 -8.36 -24.96
CA THR A 31 -5.03 -9.35 -25.01
C THR A 31 -3.67 -8.65 -24.99
N LYS A 32 -2.76 -9.15 -24.18
CA LYS A 32 -1.38 -8.66 -24.07
C LYS A 32 -0.74 -8.67 -25.47
N GLN A 33 -0.40 -7.51 -26.00
CA GLN A 33 0.28 -7.40 -27.29
C GLN A 33 1.70 -7.93 -27.11
N ARG A 34 2.17 -8.70 -28.14
CA ARG A 34 3.58 -9.15 -28.15
C ARG A 34 4.48 -7.92 -28.29
N GLU A 35 5.48 -7.85 -27.42
CA GLU A 35 6.49 -6.81 -27.48
C GLU A 35 7.18 -6.80 -28.84
N SER A 36 7.19 -5.67 -29.49
CA SER A 36 7.85 -5.45 -30.78
C SER A 36 9.18 -4.73 -30.55
N LEU A 37 10.17 -4.97 -31.44
CA LEU A 37 11.42 -4.20 -31.40
C LEU A 37 11.20 -2.67 -31.57
N LEU A 38 10.08 -2.25 -32.15
CA LEU A 38 9.67 -0.85 -32.25
C LEU A 38 9.27 -0.27 -30.88
N ASP A 39 8.83 -1.11 -29.94
CA ASP A 39 8.48 -0.68 -28.58
C ASP A 39 9.72 -0.26 -27.79
N LEU A 40 10.91 -0.82 -28.13
CA LEU A 40 12.18 -0.40 -27.58
C LEU A 40 12.50 1.08 -27.87
N LEU A 41 12.12 1.59 -29.04
CA LEU A 41 12.26 3.03 -29.32
C LEU A 41 11.33 3.89 -28.46
N GLY A 42 10.17 3.35 -28.06
CA GLY A 42 9.27 3.96 -27.10
C GLY A 42 9.84 4.03 -25.69
N VAL A 43 10.68 3.06 -25.30
CA VAL A 43 11.35 3.02 -23.98
C VAL A 43 12.29 4.23 -23.82
N PHE A 44 13.04 4.62 -24.85
CA PHE A 44 13.92 5.79 -24.79
C PHE A 44 13.16 7.11 -24.57
N LYS A 45 11.93 7.24 -25.09
CA LYS A 45 11.06 8.39 -24.77
C LYS A 45 10.57 8.35 -23.33
N ARG A 46 10.27 7.16 -22.83
CA ARG A 46 9.83 6.94 -21.44
C ARG A 46 10.95 7.22 -20.45
N LEU A 47 12.20 6.87 -20.76
CA LEU A 47 13.36 7.16 -19.91
C LEU A 47 13.62 8.66 -19.67
N LYS A 48 13.04 9.54 -20.50
CA LYS A 48 13.12 11.00 -20.32
C LYS A 48 12.02 11.54 -19.38
N LEU A 49 11.05 10.74 -18.99
CA LEU A 49 10.00 11.14 -18.05
C LEU A 49 10.56 11.18 -16.62
N ASN A 50 10.09 12.14 -15.85
CA ASN A 50 10.42 12.19 -14.42
C ASN A 50 9.55 11.18 -13.67
N TYR A 51 10.14 10.05 -13.28
CA TYR A 51 9.46 9.02 -12.50
C TYR A 51 9.47 9.28 -11.00
N GLY A 52 10.08 10.40 -10.57
CA GLY A 52 10.20 10.70 -9.16
C GLY A 52 11.22 9.80 -8.45
N LYS A 53 10.89 9.40 -7.24
CA LYS A 53 11.76 8.62 -6.36
C LYS A 53 11.22 7.21 -6.17
N VAL A 54 12.12 6.29 -5.88
CA VAL A 54 11.81 4.96 -5.38
C VAL A 54 12.23 4.92 -3.91
N GLN A 55 11.30 4.58 -3.05
CA GLN A 55 11.55 4.35 -1.63
C GLN A 55 11.70 2.85 -1.41
N VAL A 56 12.80 2.44 -0.78
CA VAL A 56 13.02 1.04 -0.39
C VAL A 56 13.07 0.97 1.12
N SER A 57 12.19 0.18 1.71
CA SER A 57 12.12 -0.03 3.16
C SER A 57 12.37 -1.50 3.47
N PHE A 58 13.22 -1.76 4.45
CA PHE A 58 13.51 -3.08 4.96
C PHE A 58 12.82 -3.24 6.31
N GLY A 59 12.10 -4.35 6.49
CA GLY A 59 11.49 -4.70 7.76
C GLY A 59 12.36 -5.63 8.60
N GLU A 60 11.85 -5.97 9.78
CA GLU A 60 12.51 -6.93 10.68
C GLU A 60 12.52 -8.32 10.03
N PRO A 61 13.65 -9.03 10.08
CA PRO A 61 13.76 -10.38 9.54
C PRO A 61 12.82 -11.36 10.25
N VAL A 62 12.08 -12.15 9.46
CA VAL A 62 11.32 -13.30 9.97
C VAL A 62 12.24 -14.52 9.95
N LEU A 63 12.63 -14.99 11.14
CA LEU A 63 13.52 -16.14 11.28
C LEU A 63 12.71 -17.43 11.33
N PHE A 64 13.16 -18.41 10.58
CA PHE A 64 12.62 -19.76 10.56
C PHE A 64 13.72 -20.77 10.83
N ASN A 65 13.56 -21.53 11.92
CA ASN A 65 14.41 -22.67 12.25
C ASN A 65 13.66 -23.96 11.94
N PRO A 66 14.13 -24.74 10.96
CA PRO A 66 13.49 -26.02 10.63
C PRO A 66 13.40 -26.98 11.83
N GLU A 67 14.36 -26.95 12.75
CA GLU A 67 14.38 -27.78 13.95
C GLU A 67 13.24 -27.43 14.93
N ASP A 68 12.96 -26.14 15.14
CA ASP A 68 11.85 -25.68 16.02
C ASP A 68 10.47 -26.08 15.44
N ALA A 69 10.37 -26.13 14.12
CA ALA A 69 9.17 -26.56 13.43
C ALA A 69 8.90 -28.06 13.63
N ILE A 70 9.94 -28.89 13.60
CA ILE A 70 9.86 -30.35 13.84
C ILE A 70 9.44 -30.58 15.30
N ASP A 71 10.03 -29.89 16.25
CA ASP A 71 9.71 -30.00 17.68
C ASP A 71 8.27 -29.59 18.02
N SER A 72 7.75 -28.57 17.36
CA SER A 72 6.36 -28.13 17.56
C SER A 72 5.36 -29.13 16.98
N MET A 73 5.70 -29.80 15.88
CA MET A 73 4.88 -30.87 15.28
C MET A 73 4.83 -32.10 16.18
N HIS A 74 5.92 -32.45 16.85
CA HIS A 74 5.97 -33.57 17.79
C HIS A 74 5.19 -33.32 19.09
N LYS A 75 5.07 -32.08 19.53
CA LYS A 75 4.33 -31.70 20.74
C LYS A 75 2.82 -31.64 20.57
N SER A 76 2.35 -31.41 19.34
CA SER A 76 0.91 -31.27 19.04
C SER A 76 0.20 -32.54 18.64
N SER A 77 0.86 -33.69 18.54
CA SER A 77 0.25 -34.96 18.16
C SER A 77 0.70 -36.11 19.10
N PRO A 78 -0.14 -36.53 20.06
CA PRO A 78 0.10 -37.77 20.76
C PRO A 78 -0.24 -38.94 19.84
N ALA A 79 0.79 -39.68 19.40
CA ALA A 79 0.71 -41.01 18.79
C ALA A 79 -0.02 -41.11 17.45
N SER A 80 0.46 -40.49 16.42
CA SER A 80 0.31 -41.00 15.06
C SER A 80 1.62 -40.80 14.32
N HIS A 81 1.98 -41.82 13.55
CA HIS A 81 3.19 -41.93 12.75
C HIS A 81 3.31 -40.69 11.84
N VAL A 82 4.07 -39.69 12.29
CA VAL A 82 4.40 -38.54 11.44
C VAL A 82 5.54 -39.02 10.54
N PRO A 83 5.34 -39.06 9.18
CA PRO A 83 6.44 -39.42 8.28
C PRO A 83 7.59 -38.44 8.45
N PRO A 84 8.85 -38.90 8.27
CA PRO A 84 10.00 -37.99 8.32
C PRO A 84 9.82 -36.87 7.30
N PHE A 85 10.32 -35.68 7.65
CA PHE A 85 10.20 -34.43 6.88
C PHE A 85 10.55 -34.56 5.39
N ASP A 86 11.40 -35.52 5.04
CA ASP A 86 11.90 -35.77 3.67
C ASP A 86 10.85 -36.44 2.76
N GLU A 87 9.83 -37.10 3.31
CA GLU A 87 8.84 -37.85 2.51
C GLU A 87 7.51 -37.10 2.30
N ALA A 88 7.13 -36.21 3.22
CA ALA A 88 5.83 -35.53 3.17
C ALA A 88 5.91 -34.03 2.86
N GLY A 89 7.09 -33.43 2.89
CA GLY A 89 7.28 -31.98 2.82
C GLY A 89 6.73 -31.23 4.06
N PRO A 90 6.87 -29.92 4.12
CA PRO A 90 6.35 -29.11 5.22
C PRO A 90 4.82 -29.19 5.25
N SER A 91 4.23 -29.26 6.45
CA SER A 91 2.77 -29.27 6.59
C SER A 91 2.17 -28.00 5.99
N LYS A 92 0.97 -28.10 5.40
CA LYS A 92 0.25 -26.93 4.84
C LYS A 92 0.06 -25.82 5.87
N GLN A 93 -0.12 -26.18 7.13
CA GLN A 93 -0.27 -25.24 8.22
C GLN A 93 1.03 -24.45 8.47
N LEU A 94 2.16 -25.13 8.56
CA LEU A 94 3.47 -24.48 8.74
C LEU A 94 3.78 -23.49 7.61
N VAL A 95 3.52 -23.89 6.36
CA VAL A 95 3.67 -22.98 5.21
C VAL A 95 2.74 -21.79 5.33
N GLY A 96 1.49 -22.00 5.78
CA GLY A 96 0.52 -20.94 6.03
C GLY A 96 0.98 -19.95 7.10
N ASP A 97 1.50 -20.46 8.22
CA ASP A 97 1.97 -19.64 9.35
C ASP A 97 3.19 -18.80 8.95
N ILE A 98 4.14 -19.39 8.20
CA ILE A 98 5.30 -18.65 7.67
C ILE A 98 4.83 -17.57 6.68
N ALA A 99 3.94 -17.91 5.76
CA ALA A 99 3.40 -16.97 4.79
C ALA A 99 2.66 -15.81 5.46
N GLN A 100 1.87 -16.09 6.50
CA GLN A 100 1.19 -15.07 7.31
C GLN A 100 2.20 -14.15 7.99
N SER A 101 3.24 -14.72 8.60
CA SER A 101 4.30 -13.95 9.28
C SER A 101 5.04 -13.04 8.31
N ILE A 102 5.38 -13.54 7.12
CA ILE A 102 6.01 -12.74 6.05
C ILE A 102 5.08 -11.62 5.59
N ASN A 103 3.79 -11.91 5.35
CA ASN A 103 2.82 -10.89 4.94
C ASN A 103 2.66 -9.78 5.99
N CYS A 104 2.57 -10.15 7.27
CA CYS A 104 2.52 -9.18 8.36
C CYS A 104 3.78 -8.31 8.40
N ALA A 105 4.97 -8.92 8.22
CA ALA A 105 6.23 -8.19 8.23
C ALA A 105 6.39 -7.26 7.02
N VAL A 106 5.91 -7.66 5.84
CA VAL A 106 5.85 -6.78 4.64
C VAL A 106 4.92 -5.60 4.90
N ASN A 107 3.72 -5.84 5.43
CA ASN A 107 2.78 -4.78 5.77
C ASN A 107 3.36 -3.81 6.83
N ALA A 108 4.08 -4.34 7.81
CA ALA A 108 4.70 -3.53 8.86
C ALA A 108 5.83 -2.63 8.34
N CYS A 109 6.54 -3.02 7.26
CA CYS A 109 7.60 -2.21 6.66
C CYS A 109 7.12 -1.31 5.51
N THR A 110 5.81 -1.23 5.25
CA THR A 110 5.25 -0.34 4.24
C THR A 110 5.64 1.11 4.54
N SER A 111 6.15 1.81 3.54
CA SER A 111 6.58 3.20 3.62
C SER A 111 5.57 4.10 2.94
N ILE A 112 5.02 5.06 3.69
CA ILE A 112 3.96 5.96 3.25
C ILE A 112 4.57 7.25 2.71
N GLY A 113 4.57 7.38 1.39
CA GLY A 113 5.08 8.56 0.68
C GLY A 113 4.01 9.63 0.39
N PRO A 114 4.43 10.82 -0.08
CA PRO A 114 3.51 11.89 -0.46
C PRO A 114 2.48 11.46 -1.50
N MET A 115 2.89 10.67 -2.50
CA MET A 115 2.00 10.19 -3.55
C MET A 115 0.93 9.24 -3.00
N THR A 116 1.31 8.35 -2.08
CA THR A 116 0.39 7.41 -1.43
C THR A 116 -0.69 8.14 -0.62
N LEU A 117 -0.30 9.12 0.21
CA LEU A 117 -1.26 9.94 0.95
C LEU A 117 -2.18 10.75 0.03
N PHE A 118 -1.62 11.40 -0.99
CA PHE A 118 -2.37 12.17 -1.96
C PHE A 118 -3.37 11.30 -2.74
N ALA A 119 -2.92 10.14 -3.20
CA ALA A 119 -3.75 9.19 -3.92
C ALA A 119 -4.91 8.69 -3.05
N THR A 120 -4.63 8.36 -1.80
CA THR A 120 -5.65 7.92 -0.84
C THR A 120 -6.67 9.03 -0.60
N ALA A 121 -6.23 10.28 -0.38
CA ALA A 121 -7.13 11.42 -0.20
C ALA A 121 -8.06 11.62 -1.41
N LEU A 122 -7.53 11.48 -2.64
CA LEU A 122 -8.33 11.62 -3.85
C LEU A 122 -9.27 10.44 -4.09
N THR A 123 -8.87 9.21 -3.79
CA THR A 123 -9.73 8.02 -3.98
C THR A 123 -10.90 8.00 -3.01
N LEU A 124 -10.76 8.58 -1.82
CA LEU A 124 -11.86 8.78 -0.87
C LEU A 124 -12.90 9.81 -1.36
N THR A 125 -12.63 10.52 -2.45
CA THR A 125 -13.53 11.56 -2.97
C THR A 125 -14.49 10.98 -3.99
N GLN A 126 -15.76 10.82 -3.62
CA GLN A 126 -16.81 10.21 -4.47
C GLN A 126 -17.07 10.96 -5.79
N ARG A 127 -16.85 12.27 -5.84
CA ARG A 127 -17.24 13.15 -6.97
C ARG A 127 -16.16 13.31 -8.05
N GLY A 128 -15.01 12.68 -7.92
CA GLY A 128 -13.92 12.78 -8.90
C GLY A 128 -13.28 14.17 -9.04
N ALA A 129 -13.70 15.12 -8.20
CA ALA A 129 -13.12 16.45 -8.08
C ALA A 129 -13.13 16.87 -6.61
N ILE A 130 -12.04 17.49 -6.17
CA ILE A 130 -11.87 17.98 -4.80
C ILE A 130 -11.33 19.41 -4.84
N ASP A 131 -11.85 20.28 -3.98
CA ASP A 131 -11.21 21.57 -3.73
C ASP A 131 -9.94 21.42 -2.88
N ARG A 132 -9.04 22.41 -3.01
CA ARG A 132 -7.74 22.33 -2.35
C ARG A 132 -7.83 22.34 -0.83
N ALA A 133 -8.74 23.12 -0.27
CA ALA A 133 -8.91 23.20 1.19
C ALA A 133 -9.36 21.85 1.77
N ARG A 134 -10.31 21.19 1.10
CA ARG A 134 -10.75 19.87 1.49
C ARG A 134 -9.65 18.81 1.35
N LEU A 135 -8.84 18.88 0.28
CA LEU A 135 -7.71 17.99 0.08
C LEU A 135 -6.69 18.11 1.23
N THR A 136 -6.33 19.33 1.63
CA THR A 136 -5.37 19.55 2.74
C THR A 136 -5.90 19.01 4.06
N VAL A 137 -7.19 19.21 4.37
CA VAL A 137 -7.83 18.63 5.55
C VAL A 137 -7.78 17.10 5.51
N GLN A 138 -8.06 16.48 4.36
CA GLN A 138 -8.00 15.03 4.23
C GLN A 138 -6.56 14.50 4.37
N LEU A 139 -5.55 15.19 3.83
CA LEU A 139 -4.14 14.83 3.98
C LEU A 139 -3.69 14.90 5.44
N ASP A 140 -4.10 15.94 6.18
CA ASP A 140 -3.78 16.07 7.60
C ASP A 140 -4.46 14.97 8.42
N LEU A 141 -5.72 14.66 8.14
CA LEU A 141 -6.45 13.57 8.79
C LEU A 141 -5.77 12.22 8.52
N LEU A 142 -5.50 11.89 7.25
CA LEU A 142 -4.82 10.65 6.89
C LEU A 142 -3.48 10.54 7.61
N ARG A 143 -2.69 11.61 7.63
CA ARG A 143 -1.40 11.65 8.31
C ARG A 143 -1.52 11.42 9.82
N ALA A 144 -2.59 11.93 10.44
CA ALA A 144 -2.83 11.76 11.87
C ALA A 144 -3.22 10.32 12.25
N ILE A 145 -3.94 9.60 11.37
CA ILE A 145 -4.37 8.21 11.64
C ILE A 145 -3.36 7.16 11.19
N MET A 146 -2.36 7.52 10.37
CA MET A 146 -1.33 6.58 9.91
C MET A 146 -0.27 6.32 11.00
N PRO A 147 0.32 5.10 11.04
CA PRO A 147 1.45 4.81 11.92
C PRO A 147 2.62 5.75 11.62
N GLN A 148 3.04 6.51 12.62
CA GLN A 148 4.09 7.53 12.44
C GLN A 148 5.44 6.93 12.01
N SER A 149 5.72 5.69 12.40
CA SER A 149 6.93 4.95 12.00
C SER A 149 6.96 4.60 10.51
N GLN A 150 5.80 4.55 9.84
CA GLN A 150 5.68 4.22 8.42
C GLN A 150 5.65 5.48 7.53
N LEU A 151 5.43 6.67 8.10
CA LEU A 151 5.50 7.91 7.34
C LEU A 151 6.93 8.21 6.90
N THR A 152 7.13 8.50 5.62
CA THR A 152 8.43 9.03 5.19
C THR A 152 8.73 10.36 5.89
N ALA A 153 10.02 10.71 6.01
CA ALA A 153 10.45 11.98 6.62
C ALA A 153 9.80 13.19 5.94
N VAL A 154 9.52 13.11 4.65
CA VAL A 154 8.82 14.15 3.90
C VAL A 154 7.38 14.25 4.37
N CYS A 155 6.65 13.13 4.47
CA CYS A 155 5.26 13.13 4.95
C CYS A 155 5.13 13.60 6.40
N ALA A 156 6.08 13.24 7.26
CA ALA A 156 6.06 13.62 8.67
C ALA A 156 6.34 15.13 8.91
N ARG A 157 7.14 15.77 8.05
CA ARG A 157 7.65 17.14 8.28
C ARG A 157 7.02 18.21 7.39
N SER A 158 6.47 17.84 6.22
CA SER A 158 5.90 18.81 5.29
C SER A 158 4.48 19.19 5.68
N SER A 159 4.04 20.40 5.32
CA SER A 159 2.63 20.77 5.42
C SER A 159 1.77 19.97 4.41
N ALA A 160 0.48 19.82 4.69
CA ALA A 160 -0.45 19.19 3.76
C ALA A 160 -0.50 19.90 2.40
N ASP A 161 -0.38 21.23 2.39
CA ASP A 161 -0.28 22.00 1.15
C ASP A 161 0.96 21.67 0.34
N ALA A 162 2.12 21.52 0.98
CA ALA A 162 3.37 21.17 0.30
C ALA A 162 3.30 19.73 -0.26
N LEU A 163 2.67 18.80 0.46
CA LEU A 163 2.45 17.44 -0.03
C LEU A 163 1.52 17.43 -1.25
N ALA A 164 0.42 18.19 -1.19
CA ALA A 164 -0.52 18.34 -2.31
C ALA A 164 0.17 18.92 -3.55
N GLU A 165 0.93 20.01 -3.37
CA GLU A 165 1.64 20.67 -4.47
C GLU A 165 2.68 19.77 -5.14
N SER A 166 3.45 19.03 -4.33
CA SER A 166 4.44 18.08 -4.82
C SER A 166 3.77 16.99 -5.68
N ALA A 167 2.66 16.41 -5.21
CA ALA A 167 1.95 15.37 -5.94
C ALA A 167 1.28 15.90 -7.22
N LEU A 168 0.64 17.08 -7.17
CA LEU A 168 0.03 17.73 -8.34
C LEU A 168 1.07 18.01 -9.42
N THR A 169 2.23 18.54 -9.02
CA THR A 169 3.34 18.82 -9.94
C THR A 169 3.84 17.55 -10.61
N GLN A 170 4.02 16.48 -9.84
CA GLN A 170 4.52 15.21 -10.32
C GLN A 170 3.56 14.52 -11.30
N LEU A 171 2.26 14.59 -11.03
CA LEU A 171 1.21 14.08 -11.91
C LEU A 171 0.87 15.04 -13.06
N SER A 172 1.50 16.22 -13.10
CA SER A 172 1.18 17.29 -14.05
C SER A 172 -0.31 17.67 -14.04
N ILE A 173 -0.94 17.61 -12.86
CA ILE A 173 -2.33 18.00 -12.67
C ILE A 173 -2.39 19.50 -12.36
N LYS A 174 -3.12 20.24 -13.19
CA LYS A 174 -3.40 21.65 -12.95
C LYS A 174 -4.78 21.79 -12.33
N PRO A 175 -4.92 22.56 -11.23
CA PRO A 175 -6.24 22.88 -10.70
C PRO A 175 -7.08 23.60 -11.76
N ASP A 176 -8.34 23.24 -11.85
CA ASP A 176 -9.32 23.94 -12.70
C ASP A 176 -9.74 25.23 -11.99
N VAL A 177 -9.45 26.37 -12.61
CA VAL A 177 -9.67 27.73 -12.08
C VAL A 177 -10.94 28.33 -12.72
N GLY A 178 -12.01 27.56 -12.82
CA GLY A 178 -13.31 28.07 -13.30
C GLY A 178 -13.90 29.16 -12.37
N SER A 179 -15.18 29.51 -12.58
CA SER A 179 -15.88 30.57 -11.82
C SER A 179 -16.12 30.29 -10.34
N GLY A 180 -15.56 29.20 -9.80
CA GLY A 180 -15.68 28.77 -8.39
C GLY A 180 -14.31 28.57 -7.73
N ALA A 181 -14.32 27.93 -6.55
CA ALA A 181 -13.09 27.52 -5.87
C ALA A 181 -12.26 26.56 -6.78
N PRO A 182 -10.92 26.72 -6.81
CA PRO A 182 -10.05 25.87 -7.61
C PRO A 182 -10.27 24.39 -7.28
N SER A 183 -10.66 23.61 -8.28
CA SER A 183 -10.92 22.18 -8.13
C SER A 183 -9.86 21.33 -8.81
N ILE A 184 -9.49 20.24 -8.18
CA ILE A 184 -8.54 19.26 -8.69
C ILE A 184 -9.35 18.13 -9.31
N ARG A 185 -9.18 17.94 -10.63
CA ARG A 185 -9.81 16.85 -11.38
C ARG A 185 -8.74 15.91 -11.93
N VAL A 186 -9.04 14.63 -11.89
CA VAL A 186 -8.15 13.59 -12.40
C VAL A 186 -8.77 12.85 -13.58
N SER A 187 -7.98 12.61 -14.60
CA SER A 187 -8.38 11.78 -15.75
C SER A 187 -8.55 10.32 -15.33
N ARG A 188 -9.15 9.50 -16.22
CA ARG A 188 -9.30 8.06 -15.99
C ARG A 188 -7.96 7.35 -15.76
N VAL A 189 -6.96 7.69 -16.57
CA VAL A 189 -5.59 7.12 -16.44
C VAL A 189 -4.96 7.51 -15.10
N GLN A 190 -5.02 8.80 -14.75
CA GLN A 190 -4.53 9.27 -13.45
C GLN A 190 -5.26 8.61 -12.28
N ARG A 191 -6.57 8.38 -12.40
CA ARG A 191 -7.35 7.69 -11.36
C ARG A 191 -6.87 6.25 -11.15
N ALA A 192 -6.54 5.53 -12.23
CA ALA A 192 -6.00 4.17 -12.12
C ALA A 192 -4.61 4.17 -11.46
N GLU A 193 -3.73 5.11 -11.83
CA GLU A 193 -2.43 5.31 -11.19
C GLU A 193 -2.60 5.61 -9.68
N LEU A 194 -3.50 6.53 -9.35
CA LEU A 194 -3.80 6.88 -7.96
C LEU A 194 -4.39 5.71 -7.16
N SER A 195 -5.27 4.91 -7.78
CA SER A 195 -5.81 3.72 -7.12
C SER A 195 -4.74 2.69 -6.78
N TYR A 196 -3.74 2.53 -7.65
CA TYR A 196 -2.58 1.69 -7.37
C TYR A 196 -1.85 2.16 -6.10
N HIS A 197 -1.50 3.45 -6.03
CA HIS A 197 -0.82 4.01 -4.85
C HIS A 197 -1.67 3.96 -3.57
N ALA A 198 -2.98 4.20 -3.67
CA ALA A 198 -3.89 4.11 -2.53
C ALA A 198 -3.98 2.67 -1.98
N ASN A 199 -3.90 1.68 -2.86
CA ASN A 199 -3.97 0.27 -2.45
C ASN A 199 -2.79 -0.16 -1.57
N ASP A 200 -1.64 0.49 -1.67
CA ASP A 200 -0.46 0.20 -0.85
C ASP A 200 -0.74 0.28 0.66
N ILE A 201 -1.66 1.16 1.07
CA ILE A 201 -1.97 1.40 2.49
C ILE A 201 -3.39 1.01 2.90
N ASN A 202 -4.14 0.34 2.03
CA ASN A 202 -5.51 -0.07 2.34
C ASN A 202 -5.58 -0.93 3.61
N HIS A 203 -4.59 -1.78 3.87
CA HIS A 203 -4.53 -2.59 5.08
C HIS A 203 -4.46 -1.76 6.37
N LEU A 204 -3.89 -0.55 6.33
CA LEU A 204 -3.83 0.37 7.47
C LEU A 204 -5.16 1.12 7.69
N LEU A 205 -6.01 1.20 6.67
CA LEU A 205 -7.29 1.91 6.72
C LEU A 205 -8.46 1.04 7.18
N VAL A 206 -8.30 -0.27 7.21
CA VAL A 206 -9.39 -1.20 7.57
C VAL A 206 -9.97 -0.89 8.95
N ILE A 207 -9.13 -0.85 9.98
CA ILE A 207 -9.57 -0.61 11.36
C ILE A 207 -10.14 0.81 11.54
N PRO A 208 -9.45 1.90 11.13
CA PRO A 208 -10.03 3.24 11.19
C PRO A 208 -11.36 3.36 10.46
N SER A 209 -11.50 2.73 9.27
CA SER A 209 -12.73 2.78 8.50
C SER A 209 -13.89 2.05 9.17
N LEU A 210 -13.64 0.86 9.72
CA LEU A 210 -14.64 0.11 10.48
C LEU A 210 -15.06 0.86 11.73
N THR A 211 -14.11 1.44 12.46
CA THR A 211 -14.40 2.27 13.63
C THR A 211 -15.26 3.47 13.26
N ALA A 212 -14.89 4.20 12.21
CA ALA A 212 -15.68 5.33 11.72
C ALA A 212 -17.09 4.89 11.29
N GLN A 213 -17.23 3.76 10.60
CA GLN A 213 -18.52 3.21 10.21
C GLN A 213 -19.39 2.87 11.44
N MET A 214 -18.81 2.24 12.45
CA MET A 214 -19.52 1.94 13.69
C MET A 214 -19.97 3.20 14.41
N LEU A 215 -19.15 4.25 14.49
CA LEU A 215 -19.48 5.54 15.08
C LEU A 215 -20.62 6.25 14.34
N VAL A 216 -20.64 6.19 13.02
CA VAL A 216 -21.68 6.80 12.19
C VAL A 216 -23.01 6.04 12.28
N THR A 217 -22.96 4.72 12.38
CA THR A 217 -24.18 3.88 12.42
C THR A 217 -24.78 3.74 13.82
N SER A 218 -23.94 3.70 14.86
CA SER A 218 -24.42 3.72 16.25
C SER A 218 -24.66 5.15 16.69
N HIS A 219 -25.91 5.62 16.57
CA HIS A 219 -26.34 6.95 17.01
C HIS A 219 -26.11 7.27 18.50
N THR A 220 -25.37 6.45 19.24
CA THR A 220 -25.19 6.55 20.69
C THR A 220 -23.86 5.99 21.18
N ILE A 221 -22.73 6.54 20.74
CA ILE A 221 -21.51 6.37 21.53
C ILE A 221 -21.29 7.68 22.30
N SER A 222 -21.54 7.66 23.61
CA SER A 222 -21.19 8.77 24.47
C SER A 222 -19.65 8.87 24.54
N SER A 223 -19.12 10.09 24.71
CA SER A 223 -17.67 10.33 24.82
C SER A 223 -17.00 9.53 25.95
N VAL A 224 -17.76 8.95 26.86
CA VAL A 224 -17.29 8.11 27.96
C VAL A 224 -16.92 6.70 27.52
N GLU A 225 -17.59 6.17 26.49
CA GLU A 225 -17.31 4.80 25.97
C GLU A 225 -16.06 4.74 25.08
N LEU A 226 -15.64 5.88 24.50
CA LEU A 226 -14.43 6.00 23.70
C LEU A 226 -13.13 5.92 24.52
N HIS A 227 -13.17 6.13 25.84
CA HIS A 227 -12.01 6.06 26.71
C HIS A 227 -11.74 4.65 27.27
N HIS A 228 -12.62 3.68 27.04
CA HIS A 228 -12.50 2.32 27.54
C HIS A 228 -12.37 1.24 26.45
N ALA A 229 -12.28 1.64 25.17
CA ALA A 229 -11.99 0.77 24.04
C ALA A 229 -10.55 0.98 23.52
#